data_535ec1aded9fba8837be9d19821a2c7f
#
_entry.id   535ec1aded9fba8837be9d19821a2c7f
#
_cell.length_a   1.000
_cell.length_b   1.000
_cell.length_c   1.000
_cell.angle_alpha   90.00
_cell.angle_beta   90.00
_cell.angle_gamma   90.00
#
_symmetry.space_group_name_H-M   'P 1'
#
loop_
_entity.id
_entity.type
_entity.pdbx_description
1 polymer ?
#
loop_
_entity_poly.entity_id
_entity_poly.type
_entity_poly.pdbx_seq_one_letter_code
_entity_poly.pdbx_strand_id
1 'polypeptide(L)'
;MVTVALSLALIVQGPPPETSTTIVTAHQWVVRLGAEVGDSIWPGFRPDTIPVLYVVRGQGTLLLGWRGALPEGFLPIAGVDRSGWLSSADRGAASTGTELAGHPTAQVVVNDSQSVAALVGLTTHEAFHVVEAAAKKEGRRFGQGENSFLVTSYPVFDPQNEAGMALEGRVLAAAEEADGRARKRTLARQFLAVRESRHRALGPELAQFEQLAELNEGLAEYTLVRVVQLAARRRDFPDRPGAVRLRQAKLAGLRTLTANVRLSIRLRYYATGPALGLLLDGLEGPAWKARLMNENLTLQDALADAVGYRTQEVALRRQAESTFVIARLRSAADSGVAGLRALRRAQVDSVLAAPGVQLVVTVAGRYLGLCGIDPQNLLQVEPGVLLHTRWVQACAGDFQATFNTPVVQDRNAQMLRAVVGADSTVKVTTGAQGEVQIESPLVSLRAAQADVSRDGRVLTVKIKN
;
A
#
# COMPACT_ATOMS: atom_id res chain seq x y z
N MET A 1 63.22 5.23 12.67
CA MET A 1 61.94 4.52 12.41
C MET A 1 60.89 5.58 12.17
N VAL A 2 60.49 5.75 10.92
CA VAL A 2 59.44 6.70 10.54
C VAL A 2 58.15 5.89 10.37
N THR A 3 57.18 6.10 11.25
CA THR A 3 55.89 5.46 11.18
C THR A 3 54.99 6.22 10.17
N VAL A 4 54.81 5.66 9.00
CA VAL A 4 53.85 6.17 8.00
C VAL A 4 52.44 5.72 8.42
N ALA A 5 51.64 6.65 8.90
CA ALA A 5 50.21 6.40 9.12
C ALA A 5 49.51 6.45 7.77
N LEU A 6 49.09 5.27 7.26
CA LEU A 6 48.15 5.17 6.15
C LEU A 6 46.75 5.56 6.65
N SER A 7 46.34 6.79 6.35
CA SER A 7 44.93 7.18 6.44
C SER A 7 44.17 6.50 5.30
N LEU A 8 43.44 5.42 5.61
CA LEU A 8 42.41 4.93 4.71
C LEU A 8 41.30 5.98 4.65
N ALA A 9 41.29 6.78 3.61
CA ALA A 9 40.10 7.55 3.26
C ALA A 9 39.00 6.56 2.83
N LEU A 10 37.98 6.33 3.67
CA LEU A 10 36.77 5.72 3.24
C LEU A 10 36.17 6.59 2.12
N ILE A 11 36.28 6.13 0.89
CA ILE A 11 35.55 6.71 -0.24
C ILE A 11 34.12 6.37 0.00
N VAL A 12 33.36 7.28 0.63
CA VAL A 12 31.90 7.20 0.71
C VAL A 12 31.39 7.39 -0.71
N GLN A 13 31.00 6.29 -1.34
CA GLN A 13 30.33 6.35 -2.64
C GLN A 13 28.99 7.04 -2.45
N GLY A 14 28.85 8.22 -3.03
CA GLY A 14 27.55 8.91 -3.15
C GLY A 14 26.62 8.12 -4.08
N PRO A 15 25.35 8.53 -4.18
CA PRO A 15 24.40 7.91 -5.11
C PRO A 15 24.93 8.02 -6.56
N PRO A 16 24.56 7.06 -7.46
CA PRO A 16 24.92 7.15 -8.87
C PRO A 16 24.49 8.49 -9.46
N PRO A 17 25.31 9.16 -10.28
CA PRO A 17 25.08 10.51 -10.74
C PRO A 17 23.71 10.72 -11.43
N GLU A 18 23.27 9.78 -12.28
CA GLU A 18 22.00 9.90 -13.00
C GLU A 18 20.78 9.74 -12.07
N THR A 19 20.78 8.75 -11.19
CA THR A 19 19.71 8.53 -10.19
C THR A 19 19.60 9.73 -9.25
N SER A 20 20.74 10.24 -8.80
CA SER A 20 20.83 11.44 -7.96
C SER A 20 20.23 12.67 -8.64
N THR A 21 20.56 12.92 -9.92
CA THR A 21 20.05 14.06 -10.69
C THR A 21 18.54 14.00 -10.84
N THR A 22 17.98 12.84 -11.17
CA THR A 22 16.53 12.66 -11.32
C THR A 22 15.78 12.90 -10.00
N ILE A 23 16.32 12.36 -8.88
CA ILE A 23 15.73 12.54 -7.54
C ILE A 23 15.80 14.02 -7.11
N VAL A 24 16.95 14.67 -7.24
CA VAL A 24 17.14 16.09 -6.87
C VAL A 24 16.21 16.97 -7.70
N THR A 25 16.13 16.74 -9.02
CA THR A 25 15.21 17.46 -9.89
C THR A 25 13.74 17.25 -9.46
N ALA A 26 13.34 16.03 -9.18
CA ALA A 26 11.98 15.74 -8.71
C ALA A 26 11.68 16.44 -7.37
N HIS A 27 12.61 16.38 -6.41
CA HIS A 27 12.46 17.05 -5.12
C HIS A 27 12.34 18.57 -5.27
N GLN A 28 13.17 19.20 -6.11
CA GLN A 28 13.06 20.64 -6.40
C GLN A 28 11.68 21.01 -6.94
N TRP A 29 11.08 20.13 -7.79
CA TRP A 29 9.73 20.34 -8.29
C TRP A 29 8.66 20.12 -7.23
N VAL A 30 8.84 19.18 -6.30
CA VAL A 30 7.94 19.03 -5.14
C VAL A 30 7.96 20.29 -4.29
N VAL A 31 9.15 20.82 -3.99
CA VAL A 31 9.31 22.08 -3.23
C VAL A 31 8.61 23.23 -3.95
N ARG A 32 8.88 23.40 -5.23
CA ARG A 32 8.31 24.50 -6.02
C ARG A 32 6.78 24.41 -6.12
N LEU A 33 6.25 23.24 -6.53
CA LEU A 33 4.80 23.04 -6.65
C LEU A 33 4.12 23.09 -5.27
N GLY A 34 4.77 22.56 -4.24
CA GLY A 34 4.26 22.61 -2.88
C GLY A 34 4.07 24.03 -2.38
N ALA A 35 5.06 24.91 -2.60
CA ALA A 35 5.00 26.32 -2.23
C ALA A 35 3.94 27.09 -3.04
N GLU A 36 3.82 26.81 -4.35
CA GLU A 36 2.91 27.54 -5.25
C GLU A 36 1.46 27.09 -5.16
N VAL A 37 1.20 25.78 -5.02
CA VAL A 37 -0.15 25.21 -5.18
C VAL A 37 -0.57 24.21 -4.12
N GLY A 38 0.30 23.88 -3.14
CA GLY A 38 0.03 22.84 -2.14
C GLY A 38 -1.29 23.09 -1.40
N ASP A 39 -1.51 24.29 -0.90
CA ASP A 39 -2.75 24.65 -0.20
C ASP A 39 -4.00 24.58 -1.09
N SER A 40 -3.86 24.77 -2.41
CA SER A 40 -4.97 24.58 -3.35
C SER A 40 -5.27 23.10 -3.64
N ILE A 41 -4.28 22.22 -3.47
CA ILE A 41 -4.46 20.78 -3.56
C ILE A 41 -5.19 20.27 -2.32
N TRP A 42 -4.74 20.69 -1.13
CA TRP A 42 -5.36 20.35 0.14
C TRP A 42 -5.10 21.44 1.18
N PRO A 43 -6.10 21.86 1.97
CA PRO A 43 -5.92 22.94 2.96
C PRO A 43 -4.77 22.65 3.93
N GLY A 44 -3.81 23.58 4.01
CA GLY A 44 -2.64 23.46 4.85
C GLY A 44 -1.55 22.47 4.35
N PHE A 45 -1.71 21.90 3.17
CA PHE A 45 -0.71 20.98 2.63
C PHE A 45 0.53 21.71 2.09
N ARG A 46 1.65 21.51 2.75
CA ARG A 46 2.93 22.16 2.45
C ARG A 46 4.04 21.11 2.26
N PRO A 47 3.99 20.32 1.16
CA PRO A 47 5.01 19.30 0.89
C PRO A 47 6.42 19.89 0.73
N ASP A 48 6.52 21.18 0.40
CA ASP A 48 7.78 21.94 0.36
C ASP A 48 8.47 22.07 1.73
N THR A 49 7.78 21.78 2.82
CA THR A 49 8.33 21.88 4.18
C THR A 49 8.64 20.52 4.80
N ILE A 50 8.24 19.43 4.16
CA ILE A 50 8.41 18.05 4.65
C ILE A 50 9.72 17.50 4.10
N PRO A 51 10.68 17.07 4.95
CA PRO A 51 11.87 16.38 4.49
C PRO A 51 11.55 15.03 3.88
N VAL A 52 12.36 14.57 2.93
CA VAL A 52 12.13 13.34 2.20
C VAL A 52 13.36 12.44 2.20
N LEU A 53 13.14 11.17 2.56
CA LEU A 53 14.08 10.06 2.42
C LEU A 53 13.83 9.36 1.09
N TYR A 54 14.78 9.41 0.17
CA TYR A 54 14.76 8.64 -1.06
C TYR A 54 15.64 7.40 -0.89
N VAL A 55 15.01 6.25 -0.71
CA VAL A 55 15.72 4.97 -0.53
C VAL A 55 16.03 4.37 -1.89
N VAL A 56 17.30 4.39 -2.27
CA VAL A 56 17.82 3.78 -3.50
C VAL A 56 18.25 2.35 -3.17
N ARG A 57 17.43 1.38 -3.57
CA ARG A 57 17.60 -0.02 -3.18
C ARG A 57 19.00 -0.55 -3.48
N GLY A 58 19.64 -1.16 -2.47
CA GLY A 58 20.98 -1.74 -2.59
C GLY A 58 22.13 -0.72 -2.63
N GLN A 59 21.84 0.56 -2.53
CA GLN A 59 22.85 1.62 -2.63
C GLN A 59 22.92 2.49 -1.37
N GLY A 60 21.76 2.99 -0.90
CA GLY A 60 21.68 3.85 0.27
C GLY A 60 20.45 4.75 0.27
N THR A 61 20.47 5.76 1.13
CA THR A 61 19.34 6.68 1.32
C THR A 61 19.79 8.12 1.16
N LEU A 62 19.10 8.84 0.29
CA LEU A 62 19.28 10.28 0.05
C LEU A 62 18.21 11.05 0.83
N LEU A 63 18.65 11.89 1.78
CA LEU A 63 17.79 12.80 2.54
C LEU A 63 17.81 14.17 1.88
N LEU A 64 16.65 14.72 1.56
CA LEU A 64 16.50 16.06 0.99
C LEU A 64 15.51 16.92 1.80
N GLY A 65 15.71 18.23 1.80
CA GLY A 65 14.86 19.19 2.49
C GLY A 65 15.03 19.22 4.01
N TRP A 66 16.06 18.59 4.55
CA TRP A 66 16.32 18.56 5.99
C TRP A 66 16.65 19.93 6.55
N ARG A 67 16.19 20.22 7.76
CA ARG A 67 16.49 21.50 8.46
C ARG A 67 17.27 21.22 9.74
N GLY A 68 18.38 21.91 9.90
CA GLY A 68 19.28 21.75 11.06
C GLY A 68 20.41 20.76 10.81
N ALA A 69 21.01 20.24 11.89
CA ALA A 69 22.08 19.26 11.83
C ALA A 69 21.56 17.94 11.22
N LEU A 70 22.35 17.32 10.34
CA LEU A 70 21.99 16.03 9.76
C LEU A 70 21.87 14.95 10.84
N PRO A 71 20.92 14.02 10.69
CA PRO A 71 20.83 12.87 11.59
C PRO A 71 22.10 12.01 11.54
N GLU A 72 22.32 11.24 12.61
CA GLU A 72 23.48 10.37 12.73
C GLU A 72 23.63 9.44 11.50
N GLY A 73 24.84 9.31 11.02
CA GLY A 73 25.21 8.47 9.87
C GLY A 73 25.03 9.14 8.51
N PHE A 74 24.28 10.24 8.40
CA PHE A 74 24.16 10.98 7.15
C PHE A 74 25.35 11.92 6.93
N LEU A 75 25.95 11.84 5.74
CA LEU A 75 27.03 12.74 5.30
C LEU A 75 26.46 13.79 4.34
N PRO A 76 26.87 15.07 4.44
CA PRO A 76 26.39 16.13 3.57
C PRO A 76 26.81 15.89 2.11
N ILE A 77 25.95 16.29 1.16
CA ILE A 77 26.22 16.16 -0.27
C ILE A 77 26.67 17.51 -0.81
N ALA A 78 27.84 17.53 -1.44
CA ALA A 78 28.37 18.74 -2.03
C ALA A 78 27.45 19.29 -3.14
N GLY A 79 27.17 20.60 -3.08
CA GLY A 79 26.35 21.30 -4.09
C GLY A 79 24.84 21.07 -3.98
N VAL A 80 24.35 20.36 -2.96
CA VAL A 80 22.91 20.17 -2.71
C VAL A 80 22.60 20.62 -1.28
N ASP A 81 21.93 21.74 -1.15
CA ASP A 81 21.54 22.28 0.15
C ASP A 81 20.57 21.36 0.90
N ARG A 82 20.70 21.33 2.24
CA ARG A 82 19.79 20.56 3.12
C ARG A 82 19.69 19.10 2.74
N SER A 83 20.82 18.50 2.37
CA SER A 83 20.90 17.11 1.91
C SER A 83 21.89 16.28 2.69
N GLY A 84 21.65 14.98 2.74
CA GLY A 84 22.56 14.01 3.30
C GLY A 84 22.46 12.66 2.60
N TRP A 85 23.56 11.92 2.59
CA TRP A 85 23.63 10.56 2.07
C TRP A 85 24.02 9.58 3.17
N LEU A 86 23.26 8.50 3.30
CA LEU A 86 23.54 7.35 4.16
C LEU A 86 23.80 6.13 3.28
N SER A 87 25.04 5.65 3.26
CA SER A 87 25.41 4.41 2.55
C SER A 87 25.02 3.19 3.37
N SER A 88 23.83 2.67 3.15
CA SER A 88 23.38 1.42 3.75
C SER A 88 22.44 0.68 2.79
N ALA A 89 22.60 -0.65 2.70
CA ALA A 89 21.69 -1.49 1.91
C ALA A 89 20.43 -1.75 2.72
N ASP A 90 19.46 -0.85 2.69
CA ASP A 90 18.14 -1.11 3.26
C ASP A 90 17.30 -1.96 2.30
N ARG A 91 17.09 -3.24 2.67
CA ARG A 91 16.32 -4.22 1.89
C ARG A 91 14.84 -4.23 2.25
N GLY A 92 14.45 -3.58 3.33
CA GLY A 92 13.12 -3.65 3.93
C GLY A 92 12.24 -2.41 3.71
N ALA A 93 12.79 -1.31 3.20
CA ALA A 93 12.07 -0.06 3.09
C ALA A 93 10.82 -0.15 2.20
N ALA A 94 9.75 0.50 2.64
CA ALA A 94 8.55 0.78 1.88
C ALA A 94 8.40 2.30 1.73
N SER A 95 7.70 2.75 0.70
CA SER A 95 7.25 4.15 0.65
C SER A 95 6.18 4.37 1.72
N THR A 96 6.31 5.44 2.50
CA THR A 96 5.40 5.73 3.64
C THR A 96 5.70 7.11 4.25
N GLY A 97 4.72 7.69 4.96
CA GLY A 97 5.02 8.69 5.97
C GLY A 97 5.73 8.05 7.18
N THR A 98 6.81 8.65 7.66
CA THR A 98 7.64 8.12 8.74
C THR A 98 8.15 9.24 9.65
N GLU A 99 8.98 8.88 10.61
CA GLU A 99 9.68 9.83 11.48
C GLU A 99 11.19 9.58 11.41
N LEU A 100 11.98 10.64 11.27
CA LEU A 100 13.43 10.59 11.31
C LEU A 100 13.94 11.57 12.39
N ALA A 101 14.67 11.08 13.37
CA ALA A 101 15.20 11.88 14.48
C ALA A 101 14.15 12.83 15.11
N GLY A 102 12.92 12.35 15.34
CA GLY A 102 11.82 13.11 15.92
C GLY A 102 11.09 14.06 14.94
N HIS A 103 11.43 14.03 13.65
CA HIS A 103 10.80 14.88 12.64
C HIS A 103 9.93 14.06 11.67
N PRO A 104 8.65 14.46 11.46
CA PRO A 104 7.80 13.86 10.43
C PRO A 104 8.46 13.99 9.05
N THR A 105 8.58 12.87 8.35
CA THR A 105 9.39 12.73 7.13
C THR A 105 8.66 11.82 6.14
N ALA A 106 8.68 12.17 4.86
CA ALA A 106 8.20 11.27 3.81
C ALA A 106 9.34 10.32 3.39
N GLN A 107 9.04 9.04 3.19
CA GLN A 107 10.00 8.05 2.67
C GLN A 107 9.52 7.53 1.32
N VAL A 108 10.37 7.59 0.33
CA VAL A 108 10.11 7.17 -1.05
C VAL A 108 11.14 6.13 -1.48
N VAL A 109 10.68 4.94 -1.83
CA VAL A 109 11.55 3.90 -2.42
C VAL A 109 11.69 4.15 -3.91
N VAL A 110 12.93 4.37 -4.34
CA VAL A 110 13.26 4.71 -5.72
C VAL A 110 13.64 3.45 -6.51
N ASN A 111 13.08 3.32 -7.69
CA ASN A 111 13.45 2.33 -8.69
C ASN A 111 14.12 3.03 -9.89
N ASP A 112 15.09 2.40 -10.52
CA ASP A 112 15.90 2.98 -11.60
C ASP A 112 15.11 3.47 -12.82
N SER A 113 13.89 2.98 -13.01
CA SER A 113 13.02 3.34 -14.15
C SER A 113 12.05 4.49 -13.87
N GLN A 114 12.06 5.07 -12.67
CA GLN A 114 11.11 6.13 -12.32
C GLN A 114 11.49 7.47 -12.95
N SER A 115 10.53 8.08 -13.65
CA SER A 115 10.68 9.41 -14.23
C SER A 115 10.53 10.52 -13.18
N VAL A 116 10.93 11.75 -13.54
CA VAL A 116 10.73 12.94 -12.69
C VAL A 116 9.26 13.09 -12.29
N ALA A 117 8.32 12.92 -13.23
CA ALA A 117 6.89 13.03 -12.95
C ALA A 117 6.41 11.96 -11.95
N ALA A 118 6.92 10.73 -12.08
CA ALA A 118 6.59 9.64 -11.17
C ALA A 118 7.10 9.91 -9.76
N LEU A 119 8.32 10.40 -9.62
CA LEU A 119 8.91 10.75 -8.33
C LEU A 119 8.21 11.97 -7.69
N VAL A 120 7.88 13.01 -8.46
CA VAL A 120 7.10 14.16 -7.97
C VAL A 120 5.75 13.69 -7.43
N GLY A 121 5.05 12.84 -8.18
CA GLY A 121 3.77 12.30 -7.76
C GLY A 121 3.88 11.47 -6.50
N LEU A 122 4.78 10.49 -6.46
CA LEU A 122 4.97 9.60 -5.33
C LEU A 122 5.43 10.35 -4.07
N THR A 123 6.37 11.29 -4.21
CA THR A 123 6.80 12.12 -3.08
C THR A 123 5.66 12.93 -2.50
N THR A 124 4.77 13.48 -3.35
CA THR A 124 3.58 14.21 -2.90
C THR A 124 2.60 13.30 -2.18
N HIS A 125 2.41 12.06 -2.64
CA HIS A 125 1.61 11.03 -2.00
C HIS A 125 2.13 10.73 -0.59
N GLU A 126 3.41 10.41 -0.45
CA GLU A 126 4.00 10.07 0.86
C GLU A 126 4.07 11.29 1.81
N ALA A 127 4.26 12.49 1.27
CA ALA A 127 4.17 13.71 2.06
C ALA A 127 2.75 13.96 2.57
N PHE A 128 1.71 13.50 1.86
CA PHE A 128 0.34 13.62 2.33
C PHE A 128 0.07 12.68 3.51
N HIS A 129 0.65 11.49 3.54
CA HIS A 129 0.58 10.61 4.72
C HIS A 129 1.19 11.25 5.98
N VAL A 130 2.20 12.11 5.84
CA VAL A 130 2.72 12.90 6.97
C VAL A 130 1.65 13.87 7.50
N VAL A 131 0.88 14.51 6.61
CA VAL A 131 -0.22 15.40 6.99
C VAL A 131 -1.36 14.63 7.66
N GLU A 132 -1.72 13.46 7.12
CA GLU A 132 -2.75 12.59 7.70
C GLU A 132 -2.35 12.12 9.11
N ALA A 133 -1.10 11.70 9.29
CA ALA A 133 -0.58 11.29 10.59
C ALA A 133 -0.62 12.45 11.61
N ALA A 134 -0.27 13.67 11.19
CA ALA A 134 -0.35 14.86 12.05
C ALA A 134 -1.79 15.27 12.38
N ALA A 135 -2.74 14.98 11.50
CA ALA A 135 -4.17 15.26 11.69
C ALA A 135 -4.91 14.21 12.50
N LYS A 136 -4.26 13.08 12.80
CA LYS A 136 -4.87 11.96 13.53
C LYS A 136 -5.38 12.39 14.90
N LYS A 137 -6.68 12.19 15.12
CA LYS A 137 -7.36 12.44 16.39
C LYS A 137 -8.33 11.32 16.69
N GLU A 138 -8.47 10.97 17.97
CA GLU A 138 -9.46 9.99 18.40
C GLU A 138 -10.88 10.39 17.95
N GLY A 139 -11.66 9.42 17.47
CA GLY A 139 -13.00 9.63 16.95
C GLY A 139 -13.10 10.32 15.60
N ARG A 140 -11.98 10.69 14.97
CA ARG A 140 -11.95 11.27 13.62
C ARG A 140 -11.52 10.24 12.60
N ARG A 141 -12.17 10.22 11.42
CA ARG A 141 -11.83 9.32 10.30
C ARG A 141 -10.61 9.79 9.51
N PHE A 142 -10.50 11.09 9.24
CA PHE A 142 -9.33 11.64 8.56
C PHE A 142 -8.06 11.44 9.41
N GLY A 143 -7.03 10.88 8.80
CA GLY A 143 -5.79 10.52 9.49
C GLY A 143 -5.85 9.19 10.25
N GLN A 144 -6.99 8.48 10.26
CA GLN A 144 -7.06 7.09 10.69
C GLN A 144 -6.83 6.16 9.50
N GLY A 145 -5.83 5.29 9.57
CA GLY A 145 -5.66 4.21 8.61
C GLY A 145 -6.77 3.16 8.75
N GLU A 146 -7.02 2.42 7.70
CA GLU A 146 -7.90 1.27 7.71
C GLU A 146 -7.31 0.11 8.54
N ASN A 147 -8.17 -0.77 9.04
CA ASN A 147 -7.72 -2.03 9.64
C ASN A 147 -7.22 -2.99 8.56
N SER A 148 -5.92 -2.97 8.28
CA SER A 148 -5.29 -3.76 7.23
C SER A 148 -5.44 -5.28 7.41
N PHE A 149 -5.76 -5.77 8.62
CA PHE A 149 -6.05 -7.20 8.84
C PHE A 149 -7.34 -7.66 8.15
N LEU A 150 -8.27 -6.75 7.86
CA LEU A 150 -9.50 -7.08 7.13
C LEU A 150 -9.27 -7.53 5.68
N VAL A 151 -8.09 -7.26 5.12
CA VAL A 151 -7.65 -7.85 3.84
C VAL A 151 -7.71 -9.38 3.89
N THR A 152 -7.52 -9.99 5.08
CA THR A 152 -7.54 -11.45 5.26
C THR A 152 -8.94 -12.08 5.15
N SER A 153 -9.99 -11.31 5.35
CA SER A 153 -11.39 -11.75 5.32
C SER A 153 -12.22 -11.11 4.21
N TYR A 154 -11.63 -10.18 3.44
CA TYR A 154 -12.34 -9.50 2.36
C TYR A 154 -12.73 -10.49 1.25
N PRO A 155 -14.00 -10.48 0.74
CA PRO A 155 -14.52 -11.52 -0.15
C PRO A 155 -14.07 -11.38 -1.61
N VAL A 156 -12.76 -11.49 -1.86
CA VAL A 156 -12.16 -11.44 -3.22
C VAL A 156 -12.59 -12.60 -4.12
N PHE A 157 -13.13 -13.67 -3.54
CA PHE A 157 -13.64 -14.84 -4.26
C PHE A 157 -15.17 -14.86 -4.38
N ASP A 158 -15.85 -13.77 -4.04
CA ASP A 158 -17.28 -13.60 -4.28
C ASP A 158 -17.52 -12.90 -5.62
N PRO A 159 -18.03 -13.59 -6.66
CA PRO A 159 -18.29 -12.99 -7.95
C PRO A 159 -19.31 -11.84 -7.90
N GLN A 160 -20.23 -11.85 -6.92
CA GLN A 160 -21.24 -10.78 -6.79
C GLN A 160 -20.57 -9.49 -6.30
N ASN A 161 -19.70 -9.58 -5.28
CA ASN A 161 -18.91 -8.45 -4.82
C ASN A 161 -18.00 -7.92 -5.95
N GLU A 162 -17.33 -8.81 -6.68
CA GLU A 162 -16.45 -8.44 -7.78
C GLU A 162 -17.22 -7.77 -8.93
N ALA A 163 -18.38 -8.26 -9.32
CA ALA A 163 -19.23 -7.63 -10.32
C ALA A 163 -19.75 -6.25 -9.87
N GLY A 164 -20.12 -6.12 -8.60
CA GLY A 164 -20.53 -4.85 -7.99
C GLY A 164 -19.39 -3.82 -8.00
N MET A 165 -18.21 -4.23 -7.60
CA MET A 165 -17.00 -3.38 -7.64
C MET A 165 -16.65 -2.95 -9.08
N ALA A 166 -16.75 -3.87 -10.05
CA ALA A 166 -16.53 -3.55 -11.46
C ALA A 166 -17.58 -2.53 -11.97
N LEU A 167 -18.83 -2.66 -11.55
CA LEU A 167 -19.89 -1.71 -11.90
C LEU A 167 -19.62 -0.33 -11.30
N GLU A 168 -19.24 -0.24 -10.02
CA GLU A 168 -18.80 1.01 -9.39
C GLU A 168 -17.70 1.70 -10.20
N GLY A 169 -16.66 0.96 -10.57
CA GLY A 169 -15.55 1.50 -11.37
C GLY A 169 -16.01 2.01 -12.74
N ARG A 170 -16.93 1.33 -13.42
CA ARG A 170 -17.47 1.77 -14.71
C ARG A 170 -18.30 3.04 -14.60
N VAL A 171 -19.16 3.12 -13.58
CA VAL A 171 -20.00 4.31 -13.34
C VAL A 171 -19.13 5.49 -12.98
N LEU A 172 -18.13 5.29 -12.10
CA LEU A 172 -17.23 6.36 -11.66
C LEU A 172 -16.34 6.86 -12.78
N ALA A 173 -15.81 5.95 -13.64
CA ALA A 173 -15.07 6.33 -14.84
C ALA A 173 -15.94 7.18 -15.80
N ALA A 174 -17.18 6.77 -16.00
CA ALA A 174 -18.11 7.54 -16.84
C ALA A 174 -18.45 8.92 -16.21
N ALA A 175 -18.49 9.03 -14.88
CA ALA A 175 -18.70 10.30 -14.17
C ALA A 175 -17.50 11.24 -14.35
N GLU A 176 -16.27 10.73 -14.29
CA GLU A 176 -15.06 11.52 -14.54
C GLU A 176 -14.98 12.06 -15.98
N GLU A 177 -15.40 11.24 -16.94
CA GLU A 177 -15.37 11.58 -18.37
C GLU A 177 -16.57 12.42 -18.82
N ALA A 178 -17.62 12.51 -18.00
CA ALA A 178 -18.85 13.20 -18.36
C ALA A 178 -18.63 14.70 -18.56
N ASP A 179 -19.20 15.22 -19.63
CA ASP A 179 -19.32 16.67 -19.84
C ASP A 179 -20.50 17.22 -19.06
N GLY A 180 -20.25 18.33 -18.38
CA GLY A 180 -21.26 19.09 -17.67
C GLY A 180 -21.68 18.52 -16.31
N ARG A 181 -21.96 19.46 -15.41
CA ARG A 181 -22.26 19.19 -13.99
C ARG A 181 -23.51 18.33 -13.79
N ALA A 182 -24.54 18.50 -14.60
CA ALA A 182 -25.78 17.75 -14.48
C ALA A 182 -25.57 16.24 -14.75
N ARG A 183 -24.78 15.89 -15.78
CA ARG A 183 -24.45 14.50 -16.11
C ARG A 183 -23.57 13.88 -15.03
N LYS A 184 -22.56 14.61 -14.52
CA LYS A 184 -21.75 14.18 -13.39
C LYS A 184 -22.59 13.86 -12.16
N ARG A 185 -23.56 14.73 -11.80
CA ARG A 185 -24.48 14.49 -10.67
C ARG A 185 -25.30 13.21 -10.84
N THR A 186 -25.85 12.98 -12.03
CA THR A 186 -26.64 11.77 -12.31
C THR A 186 -25.78 10.52 -12.12
N LEU A 187 -24.58 10.47 -12.69
CA LEU A 187 -23.68 9.33 -12.60
C LEU A 187 -23.16 9.14 -11.17
N ALA A 188 -22.86 10.21 -10.44
CA ALA A 188 -22.49 10.16 -9.02
C ALA A 188 -23.60 9.53 -8.16
N ARG A 189 -24.87 9.91 -8.38
CA ARG A 189 -26.01 9.27 -7.69
C ARG A 189 -26.17 7.81 -8.05
N GLN A 190 -25.96 7.43 -9.32
CA GLN A 190 -25.96 6.02 -9.74
C GLN A 190 -24.84 5.23 -9.05
N PHE A 191 -23.63 5.80 -8.99
CA PHE A 191 -22.49 5.21 -8.28
C PHE A 191 -22.82 4.97 -6.79
N LEU A 192 -23.38 5.96 -6.11
CA LEU A 192 -23.78 5.85 -4.70
C LEU A 192 -24.83 4.76 -4.48
N ALA A 193 -25.82 4.66 -5.38
CA ALA A 193 -26.86 3.61 -5.27
C ALA A 193 -26.29 2.20 -5.50
N VAL A 194 -25.32 2.03 -6.40
CA VAL A 194 -24.61 0.76 -6.63
C VAL A 194 -23.77 0.41 -5.40
N ARG A 195 -22.96 1.36 -4.91
CA ARG A 195 -22.08 1.20 -3.74
C ARG A 195 -22.88 0.89 -2.48
N GLU A 196 -23.93 1.61 -2.20
CA GLU A 196 -24.80 1.34 -1.05
C GLU A 196 -25.32 -0.10 -1.06
N SER A 197 -25.77 -0.58 -2.22
CA SER A 197 -26.27 -1.95 -2.36
C SER A 197 -25.18 -3.00 -2.10
N ARG A 198 -23.96 -2.75 -2.61
CA ARG A 198 -22.82 -3.65 -2.39
C ARG A 198 -22.33 -3.59 -0.94
N HIS A 199 -22.21 -2.42 -0.35
CA HIS A 199 -21.81 -2.25 1.06
C HIS A 199 -22.78 -2.92 2.03
N ARG A 200 -24.08 -2.89 1.71
CA ARG A 200 -25.09 -3.63 2.52
C ARG A 200 -24.85 -5.14 2.49
N ALA A 201 -24.49 -5.69 1.34
CA ALA A 201 -24.15 -7.11 1.20
C ALA A 201 -22.79 -7.45 1.84
N LEU A 202 -21.82 -6.54 1.77
CA LEU A 202 -20.48 -6.69 2.31
C LEU A 202 -20.48 -6.67 3.85
N GLY A 203 -21.41 -5.95 4.45
CA GLY A 203 -21.49 -5.71 5.90
C GLY A 203 -20.74 -4.46 6.36
N PRO A 204 -21.06 -3.96 7.56
CA PRO A 204 -20.59 -2.65 8.03
C PRO A 204 -19.07 -2.57 8.22
N GLU A 205 -18.46 -3.63 8.72
CA GLU A 205 -17.02 -3.66 9.01
C GLU A 205 -16.16 -3.54 7.74
N LEU A 206 -16.48 -4.34 6.71
CA LEU A 206 -15.75 -4.30 5.45
C LEU A 206 -16.09 -3.05 4.62
N ALA A 207 -17.33 -2.54 4.71
CA ALA A 207 -17.70 -1.26 4.12
C ALA A 207 -16.89 -0.11 4.75
N GLN A 208 -16.71 -0.11 6.07
CA GLN A 208 -15.87 0.86 6.78
C GLN A 208 -14.39 0.72 6.38
N PHE A 209 -13.90 -0.51 6.21
CA PHE A 209 -12.54 -0.75 5.71
C PHE A 209 -12.31 -0.07 4.36
N GLU A 210 -13.22 -0.23 3.40
CA GLU A 210 -13.13 0.43 2.10
C GLU A 210 -13.13 1.96 2.22
N GLN A 211 -14.03 2.50 3.01
CA GLN A 211 -14.16 3.94 3.23
C GLN A 211 -12.91 4.55 3.87
N LEU A 212 -12.31 3.86 4.84
CA LEU A 212 -11.07 4.32 5.47
C LEU A 212 -9.85 4.16 4.55
N ALA A 213 -9.80 3.10 3.74
CA ALA A 213 -8.75 2.93 2.74
C ALA A 213 -8.83 4.01 1.63
N GLU A 214 -10.03 4.46 1.26
CA GLU A 214 -10.22 5.60 0.36
C GLU A 214 -9.81 6.94 1.00
N LEU A 215 -10.04 7.11 2.31
CA LEU A 215 -9.59 8.31 3.02
C LEU A 215 -8.06 8.34 3.19
N ASN A 216 -7.44 7.19 3.48
CA ASN A 216 -6.01 7.08 3.69
C ASN A 216 -5.26 7.07 2.35
N GLU A 217 -5.28 5.97 1.62
CA GLU A 217 -4.54 5.81 0.37
C GLU A 217 -5.14 6.61 -0.79
N GLY A 218 -6.47 6.67 -0.83
CA GLY A 218 -7.18 7.32 -1.93
C GLY A 218 -6.99 8.85 -1.95
N LEU A 219 -6.93 9.51 -0.80
CA LEU A 219 -6.65 10.96 -0.74
C LEU A 219 -5.17 11.25 -1.01
N ALA A 220 -4.25 10.45 -0.50
CA ALA A 220 -2.84 10.57 -0.86
C ALA A 220 -2.63 10.44 -2.37
N GLU A 221 -3.31 9.48 -2.99
CA GLU A 221 -3.29 9.30 -4.45
C GLU A 221 -4.02 10.44 -5.20
N TYR A 222 -5.06 11.03 -4.62
CA TYR A 222 -5.68 12.24 -5.16
C TYR A 222 -4.67 13.40 -5.22
N THR A 223 -3.87 13.60 -4.17
CA THR A 223 -2.84 14.64 -4.18
C THR A 223 -1.78 14.39 -5.24
N LEU A 224 -1.38 13.13 -5.45
CA LEU A 224 -0.51 12.71 -6.56
C LEU A 224 -1.12 13.10 -7.91
N VAL A 225 -2.38 12.71 -8.16
CA VAL A 225 -3.06 13.00 -9.45
C VAL A 225 -3.19 14.51 -9.67
N ARG A 226 -3.47 15.28 -8.61
CA ARG A 226 -3.57 16.75 -8.71
C ARG A 226 -2.23 17.40 -8.99
N VAL A 227 -1.15 17.01 -8.29
CA VAL A 227 0.17 17.61 -8.51
C VAL A 227 0.69 17.32 -9.91
N VAL A 228 0.55 16.08 -10.41
CA VAL A 228 0.99 15.76 -11.79
C VAL A 228 0.13 16.44 -12.85
N GLN A 229 -1.16 16.66 -12.59
CA GLN A 229 -2.03 17.43 -13.47
C GLN A 229 -1.57 18.90 -13.57
N LEU A 230 -1.16 19.50 -12.46
CA LEU A 230 -0.64 20.86 -12.40
C LEU A 230 0.75 20.93 -13.05
N ALA A 231 1.62 19.98 -12.78
CA ALA A 231 2.93 19.85 -13.43
C ALA A 231 2.82 19.75 -14.96
N ALA A 232 1.88 18.95 -15.47
CA ALA A 232 1.64 18.80 -16.92
C ALA A 232 1.25 20.11 -17.63
N ARG A 233 0.69 21.09 -16.90
CA ARG A 233 0.32 22.42 -17.44
C ARG A 233 1.49 23.40 -17.46
N ARG A 234 2.57 23.11 -16.74
CA ARG A 234 3.75 23.98 -16.67
C ARG A 234 4.65 23.75 -17.88
N ARG A 235 4.96 24.81 -18.62
CA ARG A 235 5.85 24.72 -19.80
C ARG A 235 7.27 24.33 -19.44
N ASP A 236 7.73 24.74 -18.25
CA ASP A 236 9.06 24.52 -17.71
C ASP A 236 9.21 23.20 -16.96
N PHE A 237 8.14 22.39 -16.79
CA PHE A 237 8.25 21.07 -16.17
C PHE A 237 8.97 20.09 -17.11
N PRO A 238 10.06 19.43 -16.67
CA PRO A 238 10.95 18.67 -17.57
C PRO A 238 10.31 17.39 -18.11
N ASP A 239 9.31 16.80 -17.40
CA ASP A 239 8.67 15.53 -17.79
C ASP A 239 7.15 15.70 -17.94
N ARG A 240 6.73 16.70 -18.72
CA ARG A 240 5.28 16.91 -19.01
C ARG A 240 4.60 15.69 -19.62
N PRO A 241 5.20 14.99 -20.61
CA PRO A 241 4.59 13.77 -21.17
C PRO A 241 4.42 12.67 -20.12
N GLY A 242 5.39 12.48 -19.22
CA GLY A 242 5.31 11.55 -18.10
C GLY A 242 4.16 11.89 -17.14
N ALA A 243 4.00 13.17 -16.80
CA ALA A 243 2.90 13.64 -15.95
C ALA A 243 1.52 13.36 -16.56
N VAL A 244 1.35 13.60 -17.88
CA VAL A 244 0.10 13.27 -18.59
C VAL A 244 -0.18 11.77 -18.58
N ARG A 245 0.81 10.95 -18.92
CA ARG A 245 0.67 9.48 -18.94
C ARG A 245 0.35 8.94 -17.54
N LEU A 246 1.04 9.42 -16.50
CA LEU A 246 0.81 8.98 -15.13
C LEU A 246 -0.62 9.25 -14.69
N ARG A 247 -1.13 10.48 -14.90
CA ARG A 247 -2.53 10.82 -14.59
C ARG A 247 -3.51 9.91 -15.34
N GLN A 248 -3.30 9.69 -16.62
CA GLN A 248 -4.16 8.82 -17.43
C GLN A 248 -4.15 7.38 -16.90
N ALA A 249 -2.97 6.84 -16.56
CA ALA A 249 -2.82 5.49 -16.03
C ALA A 249 -3.56 5.32 -14.69
N LYS A 250 -3.48 6.30 -13.80
CA LYS A 250 -4.18 6.27 -12.51
C LYS A 250 -5.70 6.21 -12.67
N LEU A 251 -6.27 7.05 -13.54
CA LEU A 251 -7.72 7.05 -13.79
C LEU A 251 -8.20 5.85 -14.63
N ALA A 252 -7.35 5.31 -15.51
CA ALA A 252 -7.66 4.09 -16.26
C ALA A 252 -7.89 2.87 -15.34
N GLY A 253 -7.28 2.87 -14.15
CA GLY A 253 -7.47 1.85 -13.11
C GLY A 253 -8.93 1.61 -12.72
N LEU A 254 -9.81 2.62 -12.85
CA LEU A 254 -11.24 2.49 -12.60
C LEU A 254 -11.93 1.43 -13.47
N ARG A 255 -11.47 1.26 -14.71
CA ARG A 255 -12.05 0.27 -15.64
C ARG A 255 -11.55 -1.15 -15.40
N THR A 256 -10.53 -1.30 -14.58
CA THR A 256 -9.84 -2.57 -14.32
C THR A 256 -9.76 -2.91 -12.83
N LEU A 257 -10.65 -2.34 -11.98
CA LEU A 257 -10.64 -2.53 -10.53
C LEU A 257 -10.59 -4.01 -10.11
N THR A 258 -11.27 -4.88 -10.85
CA THR A 258 -11.34 -6.32 -10.56
C THR A 258 -10.37 -7.16 -11.40
N ALA A 259 -9.81 -6.62 -12.49
CA ALA A 259 -8.83 -7.34 -13.31
C ALA A 259 -7.48 -7.52 -12.58
N ASN A 260 -7.15 -6.61 -11.66
CA ASN A 260 -5.90 -6.61 -10.90
C ASN A 260 -6.00 -7.32 -9.54
N VAL A 261 -6.94 -8.25 -9.36
CA VAL A 261 -7.08 -9.04 -8.11
C VAL A 261 -5.83 -9.90 -7.82
N ARG A 262 -4.89 -9.95 -8.77
CA ARG A 262 -3.55 -10.52 -8.55
C ARG A 262 -2.75 -9.77 -7.51
N LEU A 263 -3.06 -8.48 -7.30
CA LEU A 263 -2.45 -7.56 -6.36
C LEU A 263 -3.32 -7.40 -5.10
N SER A 264 -2.80 -6.70 -4.09
CA SER A 264 -3.56 -6.38 -2.89
C SER A 264 -4.85 -5.63 -3.23
N ILE A 265 -5.94 -5.97 -2.53
CA ILE A 265 -7.23 -5.27 -2.66
C ILE A 265 -7.13 -3.76 -2.37
N ARG A 266 -6.20 -3.34 -1.51
CA ARG A 266 -5.95 -1.92 -1.21
C ARG A 266 -5.70 -1.09 -2.48
N LEU A 267 -5.09 -1.69 -3.51
CA LEU A 267 -4.79 -0.99 -4.77
C LEU A 267 -6.04 -0.54 -5.55
N ARG A 268 -7.23 -1.06 -5.22
CA ARG A 268 -8.49 -0.58 -5.80
C ARG A 268 -8.78 0.86 -5.38
N TYR A 269 -8.43 1.21 -4.14
CA TYR A 269 -8.71 2.52 -3.57
C TYR A 269 -7.77 3.61 -4.10
N TYR A 270 -6.61 3.21 -4.64
CA TYR A 270 -5.74 4.10 -5.43
C TYR A 270 -6.38 4.56 -6.76
N ALA A 271 -7.46 3.94 -7.22
CA ALA A 271 -8.22 4.39 -8.37
C ALA A 271 -9.52 5.09 -7.97
N THR A 272 -10.27 4.55 -6.99
CA THR A 272 -11.56 5.12 -6.58
C THR A 272 -11.40 6.42 -5.80
N GLY A 273 -10.43 6.51 -4.88
CA GLY A 273 -10.20 7.71 -4.07
C GLY A 273 -9.91 8.97 -4.89
N PRO A 274 -8.91 8.99 -5.79
CA PRO A 274 -8.68 10.16 -6.63
C PRO A 274 -9.85 10.51 -7.53
N ALA A 275 -10.58 9.52 -8.06
CA ALA A 275 -11.76 9.79 -8.86
C ALA A 275 -12.88 10.46 -8.07
N LEU A 276 -13.14 9.99 -6.84
CA LEU A 276 -14.09 10.64 -5.93
C LEU A 276 -13.68 12.08 -5.61
N GLY A 277 -12.40 12.30 -5.30
CA GLY A 277 -11.87 13.64 -5.03
C GLY A 277 -11.98 14.60 -6.22
N LEU A 278 -11.65 14.12 -7.44
CA LEU A 278 -11.79 14.91 -8.67
C LEU A 278 -13.26 15.20 -9.00
N LEU A 279 -14.15 14.23 -8.78
CA LEU A 279 -15.59 14.41 -8.99
C LEU A 279 -16.15 15.44 -8.02
N LEU A 280 -15.74 15.41 -6.76
CA LEU A 280 -16.08 16.43 -5.76
C LEU A 280 -15.54 17.81 -6.15
N ASP A 281 -14.30 17.92 -6.63
CA ASP A 281 -13.77 19.18 -7.17
C ASP A 281 -14.64 19.74 -8.29
N GLY A 282 -15.15 18.88 -9.17
CA GLY A 282 -16.03 19.28 -10.28
C GLY A 282 -17.46 19.65 -9.86
N LEU A 283 -17.94 19.12 -8.74
CA LEU A 283 -19.31 19.31 -8.24
C LEU A 283 -19.42 20.46 -7.23
N GLU A 284 -18.46 20.63 -6.33
CA GLU A 284 -18.53 21.61 -5.23
C GLU A 284 -17.35 22.59 -5.21
N GLY A 285 -16.33 22.41 -6.06
CA GLY A 285 -15.07 23.14 -5.92
C GLY A 285 -14.29 22.61 -4.69
N PRO A 286 -13.41 23.42 -4.06
CA PRO A 286 -12.50 22.91 -3.00
C PRO A 286 -13.16 22.75 -1.62
N ALA A 287 -14.39 23.20 -1.42
CA ALA A 287 -15.03 23.31 -0.09
C ALA A 287 -15.20 21.94 0.61
N TRP A 288 -15.39 20.86 -0.15
CA TRP A 288 -15.54 19.51 0.38
C TRP A 288 -14.37 19.04 1.25
N LYS A 289 -13.15 19.53 0.99
CA LYS A 289 -11.94 19.14 1.72
C LYS A 289 -11.99 19.60 3.18
N ALA A 290 -12.33 20.85 3.39
CA ALA A 290 -12.50 21.40 4.74
C ALA A 290 -13.68 20.73 5.48
N ARG A 291 -14.79 20.46 4.79
CA ARG A 291 -15.92 19.72 5.36
C ARG A 291 -15.51 18.30 5.77
N LEU A 292 -14.81 17.57 4.91
CA LEU A 292 -14.34 16.22 5.21
C LEU A 292 -13.51 16.19 6.50
N MET A 293 -12.58 17.13 6.66
CA MET A 293 -11.76 17.22 7.87
C MET A 293 -12.57 17.64 9.13
N ASN A 294 -13.54 18.56 8.99
CA ASN A 294 -14.24 19.14 10.13
C ASN A 294 -15.48 18.35 10.56
N GLU A 295 -16.20 17.75 9.60
CA GLU A 295 -17.49 17.09 9.83
C GLU A 295 -17.37 15.56 9.96
N ASN A 296 -16.15 15.03 9.95
CA ASN A 296 -15.88 13.57 10.09
C ASN A 296 -16.53 12.71 8.99
N LEU A 297 -16.57 13.22 7.77
CA LEU A 297 -17.18 12.57 6.62
C LEU A 297 -16.23 11.55 5.97
N THR A 298 -16.79 10.56 5.29
CA THR A 298 -16.10 9.78 4.26
C THR A 298 -16.19 10.49 2.91
N LEU A 299 -15.40 10.05 1.91
CA LEU A 299 -15.57 10.53 0.52
C LEU A 299 -16.96 10.23 -0.03
N GLN A 300 -17.53 9.09 0.37
CA GLN A 300 -18.89 8.70 0.01
C GLN A 300 -19.93 9.66 0.61
N ASP A 301 -19.79 10.02 1.90
CA ASP A 301 -20.70 10.95 2.58
C ASP A 301 -20.63 12.34 1.91
N ALA A 302 -19.42 12.85 1.68
CA ALA A 302 -19.21 14.12 1.00
C ALA A 302 -19.84 14.14 -0.41
N LEU A 303 -19.70 13.04 -1.17
CA LEU A 303 -20.31 12.93 -2.48
C LEU A 303 -21.84 12.84 -2.40
N ALA A 304 -22.39 12.13 -1.43
CA ALA A 304 -23.83 12.01 -1.21
C ALA A 304 -24.46 13.39 -0.96
N ASP A 305 -23.83 14.18 -0.10
CA ASP A 305 -24.23 15.55 0.18
C ASP A 305 -24.15 16.45 -1.07
N ALA A 306 -23.02 16.38 -1.79
CA ALA A 306 -22.78 17.20 -2.99
C ALA A 306 -23.84 17.00 -4.09
N VAL A 307 -24.42 15.81 -4.17
CA VAL A 307 -25.42 15.48 -5.21
C VAL A 307 -26.83 15.33 -4.67
N GLY A 308 -27.04 15.50 -3.37
CA GLY A 308 -28.34 15.32 -2.71
C GLY A 308 -28.85 13.88 -2.84
N TYR A 309 -27.94 12.90 -2.69
CA TYR A 309 -28.31 11.48 -2.72
C TYR A 309 -29.05 11.08 -1.45
N ARG A 310 -30.12 10.31 -1.63
CA ARG A 310 -30.85 9.69 -0.52
C ARG A 310 -30.70 8.18 -0.61
N THR A 311 -30.71 7.51 0.54
CA THR A 311 -30.57 6.05 0.61
C THR A 311 -31.72 5.34 -0.13
N GLN A 312 -31.43 4.11 -0.60
CA GLN A 312 -32.40 3.19 -1.23
C GLN A 312 -32.95 3.64 -2.60
N GLU A 313 -32.20 4.42 -3.36
CA GLU A 313 -32.59 4.81 -4.72
C GLU A 313 -32.44 3.63 -5.71
N VAL A 314 -33.31 2.60 -5.58
CA VAL A 314 -33.28 1.34 -6.38
C VAL A 314 -33.36 1.61 -7.88
N ALA A 315 -34.10 2.63 -8.30
CA ALA A 315 -34.23 3.01 -9.70
C ALA A 315 -32.92 3.43 -10.33
N LEU A 316 -32.07 4.21 -9.59
CA LEU A 316 -30.75 4.63 -10.04
C LEU A 316 -29.80 3.44 -10.18
N ARG A 317 -29.83 2.51 -9.22
CA ARG A 317 -29.04 1.27 -9.31
C ARG A 317 -29.43 0.47 -10.55
N ARG A 318 -30.73 0.22 -10.78
CA ARG A 318 -31.22 -0.52 -11.96
C ARG A 318 -30.81 0.17 -13.26
N GLN A 319 -30.86 1.50 -13.30
CA GLN A 319 -30.40 2.27 -14.45
C GLN A 319 -28.91 2.06 -14.72
N ALA A 320 -28.05 2.09 -13.68
CA ALA A 320 -26.63 1.78 -13.81
C ALA A 320 -26.41 0.34 -14.28
N GLU A 321 -27.08 -0.64 -13.67
CA GLU A 321 -27.00 -2.06 -14.04
C GLU A 321 -27.37 -2.30 -15.51
N SER A 322 -28.39 -1.61 -16.03
CA SER A 322 -28.80 -1.67 -17.42
C SER A 322 -27.78 -0.97 -18.34
N THR A 323 -27.39 0.27 -18.01
CA THR A 323 -26.47 1.09 -18.84
C THR A 323 -25.11 0.42 -19.03
N PHE A 324 -24.57 -0.18 -17.97
CA PHE A 324 -23.25 -0.81 -17.97
C PHE A 324 -23.30 -2.33 -18.12
N VAL A 325 -24.47 -2.88 -18.48
CA VAL A 325 -24.69 -4.29 -18.81
C VAL A 325 -24.15 -5.22 -17.70
N ILE A 326 -24.75 -5.15 -16.49
CA ILE A 326 -24.29 -5.91 -15.31
C ILE A 326 -24.12 -7.41 -15.58
N ALA A 327 -24.90 -8.00 -16.50
CA ALA A 327 -24.77 -9.41 -16.85
C ALA A 327 -23.39 -9.77 -17.42
N ARG A 328 -22.79 -8.87 -18.20
CA ARG A 328 -21.40 -9.05 -18.71
C ARG A 328 -20.38 -8.95 -17.57
N LEU A 329 -20.59 -8.03 -16.64
CA LEU A 329 -19.69 -7.87 -15.49
C LEU A 329 -19.76 -9.08 -14.55
N ARG A 330 -20.94 -9.68 -14.35
CA ARG A 330 -21.11 -10.93 -13.59
C ARG A 330 -20.39 -12.09 -14.25
N SER A 331 -20.59 -12.30 -15.56
CA SER A 331 -19.89 -13.37 -16.27
C SER A 331 -18.37 -13.18 -16.24
N ALA A 332 -17.89 -11.94 -16.36
CA ALA A 332 -16.45 -11.64 -16.25
C ALA A 332 -15.94 -11.88 -14.82
N ALA A 333 -16.73 -11.57 -13.79
CA ALA A 333 -16.39 -11.80 -12.40
C ALA A 333 -16.32 -13.32 -12.09
N ASP A 334 -17.28 -14.13 -12.56
CA ASP A 334 -17.25 -15.58 -12.41
C ASP A 334 -15.97 -16.18 -12.99
N SER A 335 -15.63 -15.81 -14.23
CA SER A 335 -14.43 -16.27 -14.91
C SER A 335 -13.14 -15.76 -14.20
N GLY A 336 -13.16 -14.48 -13.78
CA GLY A 336 -12.06 -13.86 -13.07
C GLY A 336 -11.76 -14.52 -11.73
N VAL A 337 -12.78 -14.79 -10.94
CA VAL A 337 -12.68 -15.48 -9.65
C VAL A 337 -12.17 -16.92 -9.82
N ALA A 338 -12.68 -17.66 -10.82
CA ALA A 338 -12.18 -19.00 -11.12
C ALA A 338 -10.69 -18.98 -11.51
N GLY A 339 -10.29 -18.06 -12.38
CA GLY A 339 -8.89 -17.86 -12.77
C GLY A 339 -8.00 -17.42 -11.60
N LEU A 340 -8.52 -16.57 -10.70
CA LEU A 340 -7.80 -16.15 -9.50
C LEU A 340 -7.54 -17.33 -8.57
N ARG A 341 -8.54 -18.18 -8.30
CA ARG A 341 -8.38 -19.40 -7.48
C ARG A 341 -7.29 -20.31 -8.04
N ALA A 342 -7.33 -20.57 -9.35
CA ALA A 342 -6.32 -21.39 -10.01
C ALA A 342 -4.91 -20.79 -9.88
N LEU A 343 -4.79 -19.49 -10.11
CA LEU A 343 -3.53 -18.75 -9.96
C LEU A 343 -2.98 -18.85 -8.52
N ARG A 344 -3.83 -18.63 -7.51
CA ARG A 344 -3.41 -18.67 -6.10
C ARG A 344 -2.93 -20.06 -5.67
N ARG A 345 -3.61 -21.12 -6.11
CA ARG A 345 -3.17 -22.50 -5.87
C ARG A 345 -1.81 -22.75 -6.52
N ALA A 346 -1.62 -22.39 -7.78
CA ALA A 346 -0.34 -22.52 -8.47
C ALA A 346 0.80 -21.75 -7.78
N GLN A 347 0.51 -20.56 -7.22
CA GLN A 347 1.49 -19.80 -6.44
C GLN A 347 1.89 -20.54 -5.16
N VAL A 348 0.94 -21.12 -4.42
CA VAL A 348 1.22 -21.94 -3.23
C VAL A 348 2.05 -23.18 -3.61
N ASP A 349 1.65 -23.89 -4.66
CA ASP A 349 2.37 -25.08 -5.13
C ASP A 349 3.82 -24.73 -5.50
N SER A 350 4.04 -23.62 -6.21
CA SER A 350 5.37 -23.14 -6.58
C SER A 350 6.23 -22.81 -5.36
N VAL A 351 5.66 -22.12 -4.35
CA VAL A 351 6.36 -21.76 -3.11
C VAL A 351 6.78 -23.02 -2.34
N LEU A 352 5.89 -24.00 -2.21
CA LEU A 352 6.16 -25.22 -1.46
C LEU A 352 7.04 -26.22 -2.24
N ALA A 353 7.09 -26.13 -3.56
CA ALA A 353 7.98 -26.94 -4.41
C ALA A 353 9.42 -26.42 -4.45
N ALA A 354 9.69 -25.20 -3.98
CA ALA A 354 11.02 -24.62 -3.97
C ALA A 354 12.05 -25.55 -3.29
N PRO A 355 13.31 -25.57 -3.76
CA PRO A 355 14.35 -26.38 -3.13
C PRO A 355 14.70 -25.89 -1.73
N GLY A 356 15.00 -26.83 -0.82
CA GLY A 356 15.37 -26.51 0.56
C GLY A 356 14.53 -27.23 1.61
N VAL A 357 14.75 -26.85 2.88
CA VAL A 357 14.01 -27.39 4.02
C VAL A 357 12.61 -26.77 4.05
N GLN A 358 11.59 -27.61 4.03
CA GLN A 358 10.20 -27.22 4.23
C GLN A 358 9.88 -27.24 5.72
N LEU A 359 9.74 -26.06 6.33
CA LEU A 359 9.30 -25.93 7.71
C LEU A 359 7.77 -25.96 7.78
N VAL A 360 7.25 -26.84 8.61
CA VAL A 360 5.82 -26.95 8.96
C VAL A 360 5.67 -26.68 10.45
N VAL A 361 4.93 -25.63 10.80
CA VAL A 361 4.62 -25.29 12.19
C VAL A 361 3.14 -25.49 12.43
N THR A 362 2.80 -26.24 13.47
CA THR A 362 1.41 -26.42 13.91
C THR A 362 1.27 -26.03 15.39
N VAL A 363 0.11 -25.46 15.73
CA VAL A 363 -0.20 -25.06 17.11
C VAL A 363 -1.44 -25.83 17.57
N ALA A 364 -1.30 -26.55 18.68
CA ALA A 364 -2.39 -27.31 19.27
C ALA A 364 -3.16 -26.46 20.26
N GLY A 365 -4.50 -26.49 20.19
CA GLY A 365 -5.38 -25.91 21.22
C GLY A 365 -5.38 -24.40 21.37
N ARG A 366 -4.62 -23.67 20.56
CA ARG A 366 -4.54 -22.18 20.57
C ARG A 366 -4.69 -21.64 19.15
N TYR A 367 -5.08 -20.36 19.09
CA TYR A 367 -5.13 -19.63 17.83
C TYR A 367 -3.73 -19.21 17.39
N LEU A 368 -3.35 -19.57 16.18
CA LEU A 368 -2.12 -19.12 15.54
C LEU A 368 -2.35 -17.71 14.96
N GLY A 369 -1.97 -16.71 15.73
CA GLY A 369 -2.14 -15.31 15.40
C GLY A 369 -1.06 -14.76 14.48
N LEU A 370 -1.32 -13.55 13.96
CA LEU A 370 -0.36 -12.73 13.25
C LEU A 370 0.00 -11.52 14.12
N CYS A 371 1.28 -11.36 14.44
CA CYS A 371 1.80 -10.22 15.20
C CYS A 371 2.33 -9.12 14.28
N GLY A 372 2.58 -9.45 13.01
CA GLY A 372 2.99 -8.52 11.98
C GLY A 372 2.73 -9.08 10.59
N ILE A 373 2.26 -8.24 9.69
CA ILE A 373 2.03 -8.57 8.27
C ILE A 373 2.46 -7.42 7.37
N ASP A 374 2.76 -7.75 6.13
CA ASP A 374 2.83 -6.78 5.04
C ASP A 374 1.53 -6.87 4.23
N PRO A 375 0.57 -5.95 4.43
CA PRO A 375 -0.75 -6.07 3.82
C PRO A 375 -0.74 -5.92 2.29
N GLN A 376 0.32 -5.36 1.71
CA GLN A 376 0.49 -5.29 0.24
C GLN A 376 0.95 -6.64 -0.34
N ASN A 377 1.58 -7.48 0.48
CA ASN A 377 2.13 -8.78 0.11
C ASN A 377 1.37 -9.96 0.73
N LEU A 378 0.12 -9.72 1.14
CA LEU A 378 -0.77 -10.73 1.68
C LEU A 378 -1.83 -11.10 0.63
N LEU A 379 -1.91 -12.37 0.30
CA LEU A 379 -2.81 -12.91 -0.71
C LEU A 379 -3.72 -13.97 -0.08
N GLN A 380 -5.03 -13.80 -0.24
CA GLN A 380 -5.96 -14.90 0.04
C GLN A 380 -5.79 -15.98 -1.05
N VAL A 381 -5.77 -17.25 -0.66
CA VAL A 381 -5.72 -18.40 -1.55
C VAL A 381 -7.11 -19.04 -1.65
N GLU A 382 -7.71 -19.27 -0.50
CA GLU A 382 -9.08 -19.76 -0.31
C GLU A 382 -9.55 -19.36 1.11
N PRO A 383 -10.82 -19.55 1.48
CA PRO A 383 -11.27 -19.21 2.83
C PRO A 383 -10.42 -19.87 3.92
N GLY A 384 -9.81 -19.04 4.75
CA GLY A 384 -8.91 -19.48 5.82
C GLY A 384 -7.46 -19.78 5.41
N VAL A 385 -7.12 -19.77 4.11
CA VAL A 385 -5.75 -19.98 3.63
C VAL A 385 -5.18 -18.70 3.05
N LEU A 386 -4.02 -18.27 3.56
CA LEU A 386 -3.31 -17.07 3.16
C LEU A 386 -1.92 -17.41 2.64
N LEU A 387 -1.45 -16.66 1.65
CA LEU A 387 -0.06 -16.66 1.20
C LEU A 387 0.55 -15.29 1.50
N HIS A 388 1.49 -15.25 2.45
CA HIS A 388 2.37 -14.13 2.67
C HIS A 388 3.54 -14.25 1.70
N THR A 389 3.67 -13.34 0.74
CA THR A 389 4.65 -13.53 -0.34
C THR A 389 6.06 -13.06 0.02
N ARG A 390 6.22 -12.34 1.14
CA ARG A 390 7.49 -11.69 1.48
C ARG A 390 7.87 -11.82 2.95
N TRP A 391 7.02 -11.38 3.84
CA TRP A 391 7.30 -11.28 5.27
C TRP A 391 6.05 -11.50 6.10
N VAL A 392 6.22 -12.19 7.23
CA VAL A 392 5.17 -12.34 8.24
C VAL A 392 5.78 -12.63 9.59
N GLN A 393 5.14 -12.12 10.65
CA GLN A 393 5.42 -12.46 12.03
C GLN A 393 4.21 -13.16 12.64
N ALA A 394 4.42 -14.39 13.08
CA ALA A 394 3.38 -15.23 13.70
C ALA A 394 3.64 -15.40 15.20
N CYS A 395 2.57 -15.52 15.98
CA CYS A 395 2.65 -15.71 17.42
C CYS A 395 1.47 -16.54 17.97
N ALA A 396 1.75 -17.29 19.06
CA ALA A 396 0.74 -17.99 19.86
C ALA A 396 1.30 -18.25 21.27
N GLY A 397 0.90 -17.49 22.28
CA GLY A 397 1.51 -17.57 23.62
C GLY A 397 3.01 -17.28 23.56
N ASP A 398 3.83 -18.21 24.03
CA ASP A 398 5.30 -18.10 24.03
C ASP A 398 5.96 -18.46 22.70
N PHE A 399 5.18 -18.84 21.70
CA PHE A 399 5.65 -19.04 20.35
C PHE A 399 5.73 -17.72 19.59
N GLN A 400 6.88 -17.50 18.95
CA GLN A 400 7.10 -16.38 18.01
C GLN A 400 7.92 -16.88 16.82
N ALA A 401 7.52 -16.47 15.62
CA ALA A 401 8.29 -16.76 14.43
C ALA A 401 8.24 -15.56 13.46
N THR A 402 9.40 -15.17 12.95
CA THR A 402 9.55 -14.17 11.89
C THR A 402 10.05 -14.88 10.63
N PHE A 403 9.32 -14.73 9.55
CA PHE A 403 9.67 -15.27 8.26
C PHE A 403 9.98 -14.12 7.29
N ASN A 404 11.13 -14.19 6.64
CA ASN A 404 11.56 -13.32 5.54
C ASN A 404 11.53 -14.09 4.19
N THR A 405 10.55 -14.93 4.02
CA THR A 405 10.32 -15.81 2.87
C THR A 405 8.81 -15.98 2.68
N PRO A 406 8.34 -16.46 1.52
CA PRO A 406 6.93 -16.78 1.37
C PRO A 406 6.45 -17.84 2.37
N VAL A 407 5.28 -17.58 2.98
CA VAL A 407 4.63 -18.46 3.96
C VAL A 407 3.20 -18.74 3.58
N VAL A 408 2.81 -19.99 3.56
CA VAL A 408 1.42 -20.43 3.47
C VAL A 408 0.88 -20.59 4.89
N GLN A 409 -0.10 -19.80 5.26
CA GLN A 409 -0.83 -19.90 6.52
C GLN A 409 -2.18 -20.56 6.28
N ASP A 410 -2.41 -21.70 6.91
CA ASP A 410 -3.72 -22.34 6.99
C ASP A 410 -4.33 -22.09 8.37
N ARG A 411 -5.29 -21.18 8.44
CA ARG A 411 -5.98 -20.79 9.69
C ARG A 411 -6.94 -21.88 10.17
N ASN A 412 -7.46 -22.70 9.25
CA ASN A 412 -8.36 -23.79 9.59
C ASN A 412 -7.59 -24.94 10.26
N ALA A 413 -6.39 -25.23 9.75
CA ALA A 413 -5.49 -26.24 10.30
C ALA A 413 -4.54 -25.69 11.39
N GLN A 414 -4.59 -24.40 11.71
CA GLN A 414 -3.64 -23.72 12.61
C GLN A 414 -2.19 -24.03 12.25
N MET A 415 -1.83 -23.86 10.97
CA MET A 415 -0.58 -24.33 10.39
C MET A 415 0.11 -23.25 9.55
N LEU A 416 1.45 -23.19 9.64
CA LEU A 416 2.30 -22.43 8.72
C LEU A 416 3.18 -23.42 7.93
N ARG A 417 3.40 -23.12 6.64
CA ARG A 417 4.34 -23.85 5.78
C ARG A 417 5.20 -22.86 5.00
N ALA A 418 6.51 -23.06 5.06
CA ALA A 418 7.48 -22.24 4.34
C ALA A 418 8.69 -23.05 3.91
N VAL A 419 9.37 -22.65 2.85
CA VAL A 419 10.71 -23.14 2.53
C VAL A 419 11.72 -22.15 3.09
N VAL A 420 12.58 -22.62 4.03
CA VAL A 420 13.39 -21.77 4.91
C VAL A 420 14.88 -21.79 4.60
N GLY A 421 15.27 -22.29 3.44
CA GLY A 421 16.66 -22.30 2.97
C GLY A 421 17.23 -23.70 2.79
N ALA A 422 18.50 -23.77 2.38
CA ALA A 422 19.21 -25.01 2.24
C ALA A 422 19.44 -25.69 3.59
N ASP A 423 19.54 -27.01 3.62
CA ASP A 423 19.72 -27.77 4.86
C ASP A 423 20.92 -27.30 5.69
N SER A 424 22.02 -26.99 5.04
CA SER A 424 23.25 -26.51 5.68
C SER A 424 23.09 -25.12 6.38
N THR A 425 22.02 -24.37 6.08
CA THR A 425 21.76 -23.05 6.66
C THR A 425 20.74 -23.05 7.77
N VAL A 426 20.02 -24.17 7.97
CA VAL A 426 18.96 -24.27 8.99
C VAL A 426 19.55 -24.90 10.26
N LYS A 427 19.58 -24.11 11.33
CA LYS A 427 20.03 -24.56 12.66
C LYS A 427 18.82 -24.82 13.55
N VAL A 428 18.78 -26.01 14.15
CA VAL A 428 17.73 -26.40 15.10
C VAL A 428 18.39 -26.63 16.44
N THR A 429 17.95 -25.94 17.48
CA THR A 429 18.40 -26.11 18.87
C THR A 429 17.20 -26.50 19.73
N THR A 430 17.36 -27.54 20.53
CA THR A 430 16.35 -27.99 21.49
C THR A 430 16.93 -27.94 22.90
N GLY A 431 16.20 -27.32 23.82
CA GLY A 431 16.54 -27.22 25.24
C GLY A 431 16.03 -28.44 26.02
N ALA A 432 16.50 -28.56 27.28
CA ALA A 432 16.16 -29.68 28.16
C ALA A 432 14.69 -29.72 28.61
N GLN A 433 14.01 -28.59 28.56
CA GLN A 433 12.59 -28.46 28.95
C GLN A 433 11.65 -28.43 27.75
N GLY A 434 12.16 -28.72 26.54
CA GLY A 434 11.38 -28.74 25.30
C GLY A 434 11.36 -27.42 24.56
N GLU A 435 12.23 -26.47 24.94
CA GLU A 435 12.44 -25.23 24.17
C GLU A 435 12.97 -25.57 22.77
N VAL A 436 12.47 -24.86 21.80
CA VAL A 436 12.91 -25.00 20.40
C VAL A 436 13.25 -23.64 19.81
N GLN A 437 14.43 -23.59 19.18
CA GLN A 437 14.87 -22.46 18.40
C GLN A 437 15.27 -22.93 17.00
N ILE A 438 14.76 -22.25 15.97
CA ILE A 438 15.15 -22.49 14.56
C ILE A 438 15.62 -21.18 13.96
N GLU A 439 16.82 -21.19 13.42
CA GLU A 439 17.46 -20.04 12.80
C GLU A 439 17.95 -20.38 11.40
N SER A 440 17.65 -19.51 10.45
CA SER A 440 18.24 -19.45 9.12
C SER A 440 18.21 -18.01 8.60
N PRO A 441 18.82 -17.69 7.46
CA PRO A 441 18.69 -16.36 6.84
C PRO A 441 17.25 -15.96 6.54
N LEU A 442 16.31 -16.93 6.45
CA LEU A 442 14.92 -16.74 6.05
C LEU A 442 13.91 -16.91 7.19
N VAL A 443 14.30 -17.47 8.32
CA VAL A 443 13.41 -17.66 9.47
C VAL A 443 14.16 -17.54 10.79
N SER A 444 13.51 -16.89 11.78
CA SER A 444 13.83 -17.00 13.19
C SER A 444 12.58 -17.46 13.94
N LEU A 445 12.65 -18.60 14.63
CA LEU A 445 11.52 -19.18 15.37
C LEU A 445 11.97 -19.55 16.79
N ARG A 446 11.12 -19.24 17.77
CA ARG A 446 11.28 -19.61 19.16
C ARG A 446 9.96 -20.13 19.73
N ALA A 447 10.04 -21.20 20.51
CA ALA A 447 8.92 -21.77 21.24
C ALA A 447 9.40 -22.28 22.60
N ALA A 448 8.65 -22.01 23.68
CA ALA A 448 9.00 -22.49 25.02
C ALA A 448 8.83 -24.01 25.14
N GLN A 449 7.86 -24.59 24.43
CA GLN A 449 7.64 -26.04 24.40
C GLN A 449 7.16 -26.48 23.01
N ALA A 450 7.91 -27.36 22.38
CA ALA A 450 7.52 -27.95 21.09
C ALA A 450 8.15 -29.34 20.88
N ASP A 451 7.48 -30.16 20.05
CA ASP A 451 8.07 -31.37 19.51
C ASP A 451 8.62 -31.07 18.11
N VAL A 452 9.83 -31.55 17.86
CA VAL A 452 10.47 -31.39 16.56
C VAL A 452 10.64 -32.76 15.95
N SER A 453 10.24 -32.92 14.70
CA SER A 453 10.47 -34.15 13.91
C SER A 453 10.89 -33.78 12.51
N ARG A 454 11.60 -34.70 11.85
CA ARG A 454 12.09 -34.52 10.49
C ARG A 454 11.82 -35.73 9.65
N ASP A 455 11.28 -35.54 8.46
CA ASP A 455 11.09 -36.54 7.43
C ASP A 455 11.59 -35.98 6.09
N GLY A 456 12.72 -36.48 5.63
CA GLY A 456 13.41 -35.97 4.46
C GLY A 456 13.68 -34.47 4.55
N ARG A 457 13.12 -33.70 3.62
CA ARG A 457 13.24 -32.24 3.62
C ARG A 457 12.23 -31.52 4.53
N VAL A 458 11.26 -32.25 5.09
CA VAL A 458 10.20 -31.66 5.91
C VAL A 458 10.63 -31.63 7.38
N LEU A 459 10.76 -30.46 7.95
CA LEU A 459 10.98 -30.17 9.37
C LEU A 459 9.67 -29.76 9.99
N THR A 460 9.13 -30.56 10.90
CA THR A 460 7.85 -30.29 11.57
C THR A 460 8.08 -29.84 13.01
N VAL A 461 7.44 -28.74 13.39
CA VAL A 461 7.42 -28.19 14.77
C VAL A 461 6.00 -28.18 15.25
N LYS A 462 5.70 -28.92 16.30
CA LYS A 462 4.39 -28.97 16.96
C LYS A 462 4.48 -28.22 18.29
N ILE A 463 3.93 -27.02 18.30
CA ILE A 463 3.91 -26.17 19.49
C ILE A 463 2.91 -26.78 20.50
N LYS A 464 3.36 -26.97 21.73
CA LYS A 464 2.55 -27.46 22.85
C LYS A 464 1.87 -26.31 23.60
N ASN A 465 0.80 -26.62 24.30
CA ASN A 465 0.09 -25.67 25.18
C ASN A 465 0.86 -25.42 26.47
#